data_ce83c0f4657a16be1c9ff2969306ff26
#
_entry.id   ce83c0f4657a16be1c9ff2969306ff26
#
_cell.length_a   1.000
_cell.length_b   1.000
_cell.length_c   1.000
_cell.angle_alpha   90.00
_cell.angle_beta   90.00
_cell.angle_gamma   90.00
#
_symmetry.space_group_name_H-M   'P 1'
#
loop_
_entity.id
_entity.type
_entity.pdbx_description
1 polymer ?
#
loop_
_entity_poly.entity_id
_entity_poly.type
_entity_poly.pdbx_seq_one_letter_code
_entity_poly.pdbx_strand_id
1 'polypeptide(L)'
;MAERQDVLEQILIKLRNLSIYGNCCVILTNQVMSNPDPFGAATKPVGGHVLGHSVKYIFAIKKGMKNNRVLSRIKSPREAQGDFAFFVNEEGVSNTETVKKKTVGSQVVKKDLLLDDE
;
A
#
# COMPACT_ATOMS: atom_id res chain seq x y z
N MET A 1 -27.04 4.25 -5.09
CA MET A 1 -25.82 4.59 -4.33
C MET A 1 -25.88 4.16 -2.88
N ALA A 2 -26.97 4.42 -2.19
CA ALA A 2 -27.10 4.02 -0.77
C ALA A 2 -26.97 2.51 -0.56
N GLU A 3 -27.58 1.70 -1.41
CA GLU A 3 -27.48 0.23 -1.33
C GLU A 3 -26.05 -0.29 -1.44
N ARG A 4 -25.23 0.30 -2.30
CA ARG A 4 -23.82 -0.09 -2.43
C ARG A 4 -23.02 0.21 -1.17
N GLN A 5 -23.30 1.36 -0.56
CA GLN A 5 -22.63 1.76 0.67
C GLN A 5 -23.03 0.84 1.83
N ASP A 6 -24.29 0.47 1.89
CA ASP A 6 -24.79 -0.45 2.93
C ASP A 6 -24.17 -1.85 2.80
N VAL A 7 -24.09 -2.37 1.58
CA VAL A 7 -23.44 -3.67 1.34
C VAL A 7 -21.96 -3.61 1.67
N LEU A 8 -21.29 -2.55 1.25
CA LEU A 8 -19.88 -2.35 1.56
C LEU A 8 -19.63 -2.29 3.08
N GLU A 9 -20.46 -1.55 3.80
CA GLU A 9 -20.37 -1.46 5.25
C GLU A 9 -20.53 -2.82 5.92
N GLN A 10 -21.48 -3.62 5.49
CA GLN A 10 -21.68 -4.98 6.01
C GLN A 10 -20.47 -5.88 5.76
N ILE A 11 -19.89 -5.80 4.58
CA ILE A 11 -18.66 -6.55 4.24
C ILE A 11 -17.49 -6.12 5.15
N LEU A 12 -17.32 -4.83 5.34
CA LEU A 12 -16.25 -4.29 6.16
C LEU A 12 -16.41 -4.67 7.64
N ILE A 13 -17.63 -4.70 8.14
CA ILE A 13 -17.93 -5.18 9.50
C ILE A 13 -17.52 -6.65 9.66
N LYS A 14 -17.87 -7.49 8.68
CA LYS A 14 -17.50 -8.91 8.69
C LYS A 14 -15.99 -9.10 8.65
N LEU A 15 -15.30 -8.35 7.82
CA LEU A 15 -13.83 -8.40 7.73
C LEU A 15 -13.17 -7.93 9.02
N ARG A 16 -13.70 -6.90 9.64
CA ARG A 16 -13.22 -6.41 10.93
C ARG A 16 -13.38 -7.48 12.02
N ASN A 17 -14.54 -8.12 12.06
CA ASN A 17 -14.79 -9.20 13.00
C ASN A 17 -13.85 -10.38 12.78
N LEU A 18 -13.60 -10.72 11.52
CA LEU A 18 -12.62 -11.75 11.17
C LEU A 18 -11.22 -11.40 11.67
N SER A 19 -10.82 -10.16 11.52
CA SER A 19 -9.53 -9.68 12.01
C SER A 19 -9.42 -9.81 13.54
N ILE A 20 -10.46 -9.43 14.26
CA ILE A 20 -10.47 -9.44 15.73
C ILE A 20 -10.55 -10.88 16.27
N TYR A 21 -11.51 -11.66 15.82
CA TYR A 21 -11.75 -13.00 16.34
C TYR A 21 -10.85 -14.07 15.71
N GLY A 22 -10.43 -13.86 14.49
CA GLY A 22 -9.51 -14.75 13.80
C GLY A 22 -8.03 -14.47 14.04
N ASN A 23 -7.72 -13.41 14.79
CA ASN A 23 -6.35 -12.98 15.04
C ASN A 23 -5.52 -12.89 13.76
N CYS A 24 -6.05 -12.21 12.77
CA CYS A 24 -5.41 -12.03 11.47
C CYS A 24 -5.42 -10.57 11.03
N CYS A 25 -4.53 -10.24 10.11
CA CYS A 25 -4.49 -8.95 9.47
C CYS A 25 -5.28 -9.00 8.16
N VAL A 26 -6.16 -8.03 7.96
CA VAL A 26 -6.92 -7.91 6.72
C VAL A 26 -6.35 -6.74 5.93
N ILE A 27 -5.91 -7.01 4.71
CA ILE A 27 -5.40 -6.01 3.78
C ILE A 27 -6.35 -5.93 2.60
N LEU A 28 -6.84 -4.72 2.32
CA LEU A 28 -7.72 -4.44 1.20
C LEU A 28 -6.97 -3.58 0.18
N THR A 29 -7.02 -3.99 -1.06
CA THR A 29 -6.55 -3.14 -2.17
C THR A 29 -7.72 -2.42 -2.80
N ASN A 30 -7.49 -1.19 -3.22
CA ASN A 30 -8.51 -0.34 -3.80
C ASN A 30 -7.95 0.48 -4.94
N GLN A 31 -8.82 0.90 -5.84
CA GLN A 31 -8.48 1.77 -6.94
C GLN A 31 -8.71 3.23 -6.57
N VAL A 32 -8.08 4.12 -7.31
CA VAL A 32 -8.35 5.55 -7.25
C VAL A 32 -9.03 5.99 -8.55
N MET A 33 -9.80 7.04 -8.45
CA MET A 33 -10.46 7.68 -9.59
C MET A 33 -10.05 9.14 -9.67
N SER A 34 -10.28 9.77 -10.83
CA SER A 34 -10.08 11.20 -10.98
C SER A 34 -10.98 11.96 -10.02
N ASN A 35 -10.42 12.96 -9.37
CA ASN A 35 -11.18 13.82 -8.48
C ASN A 35 -11.66 15.04 -9.27
N PRO A 36 -12.96 15.29 -9.38
CA PRO A 36 -13.48 16.45 -10.09
C PRO A 36 -13.29 17.77 -9.34
N ASP A 37 -12.93 17.72 -8.07
CA ASP A 37 -12.67 18.91 -7.28
C ASP A 37 -11.34 19.56 -7.70
N PRO A 38 -11.35 20.79 -8.28
CA PRO A 38 -10.13 21.46 -8.72
C PRO A 38 -9.20 21.86 -7.58
N PHE A 39 -9.71 21.93 -6.36
CA PHE A 39 -8.93 22.30 -5.17
C PHE A 39 -8.50 21.10 -4.34
N GLY A 40 -8.97 19.91 -4.68
CA GLY A 40 -8.60 18.68 -4.00
C GLY A 40 -7.40 17.98 -4.63
N ALA A 41 -7.05 16.82 -4.09
CA ALA A 41 -6.06 15.94 -4.70
C ALA A 41 -6.52 15.50 -6.09
N ALA A 42 -5.58 15.26 -7.00
CA ALA A 42 -5.86 14.86 -8.38
C ALA A 42 -6.68 13.57 -8.47
N THR A 43 -6.54 12.68 -7.49
CA THR A 43 -7.25 11.40 -7.43
C THR A 43 -7.86 11.19 -6.04
N LYS A 44 -8.90 10.39 -6.00
CA LYS A 44 -9.54 9.98 -4.74
C LYS A 44 -9.80 8.48 -4.75
N PRO A 45 -9.83 7.83 -3.58
CA PRO A 45 -10.16 6.40 -3.51
C PRO A 45 -11.60 6.12 -3.94
N VAL A 46 -11.79 4.97 -4.55
CA VAL A 46 -13.14 4.45 -4.81
C VAL A 46 -13.75 3.92 -3.51
N GLY A 47 -15.05 4.03 -3.34
CA GLY A 47 -15.77 3.51 -2.17
C GLY A 47 -16.23 4.56 -1.17
N GLY A 48 -15.83 5.81 -1.34
CA GLY A 48 -16.38 6.93 -0.57
C GLY A 48 -16.05 6.89 0.92
N HIS A 49 -16.90 7.53 1.71
CA HIS A 49 -16.70 7.73 3.14
C HIS A 49 -16.76 6.44 3.96
N VAL A 50 -17.62 5.50 3.57
CA VAL A 50 -17.79 4.24 4.29
C VAL A 50 -16.49 3.48 4.37
N LEU A 51 -15.80 3.31 3.25
CA LEU A 51 -14.50 2.63 3.22
C LEU A 51 -13.46 3.41 4.03
N GLY A 52 -13.39 4.72 3.85
CA GLY A 52 -12.42 5.56 4.54
C GLY A 52 -12.57 5.57 6.06
N HIS A 53 -13.80 5.46 6.57
CA HIS A 53 -14.06 5.46 8.01
C HIS A 53 -13.96 4.08 8.66
N SER A 54 -14.17 3.03 7.89
CA SER A 54 -14.23 1.66 8.41
C SER A 54 -12.86 1.03 8.63
N VAL A 55 -11.81 1.54 8.01
CA VAL A 55 -10.46 1.00 8.11
C VAL A 55 -9.61 1.83 9.07
N LYS A 56 -8.66 1.17 9.75
CA LYS A 56 -7.75 1.85 10.68
C LYS A 56 -6.57 2.50 9.97
N TYR A 57 -6.05 1.86 8.96
CA TYR A 57 -4.89 2.32 8.21
C TYR A 57 -5.26 2.53 6.75
N ILE A 58 -4.82 3.65 6.21
CA ILE A 58 -4.94 3.94 4.79
C ILE A 58 -3.57 4.34 4.26
N PHE A 59 -3.14 3.65 3.23
CA PHE A 59 -1.91 3.94 2.51
C PHE A 59 -2.24 4.23 1.05
N ALA A 60 -1.64 5.27 0.52
CA ALA A 60 -1.72 5.58 -0.90
C ALA A 60 -0.36 5.34 -1.55
N ILE A 61 -0.36 4.67 -2.69
CA ILE A 61 0.86 4.45 -3.47
C ILE A 61 0.81 5.33 -4.70
N LYS A 62 1.82 6.17 -4.88
CA LYS A 62 1.96 7.05 -6.03
C LYS A 62 3.16 6.65 -6.85
N LYS A 63 3.02 6.77 -8.16
CA LYS A 63 4.12 6.55 -9.08
C LYS A 63 5.03 7.77 -9.10
N GLY A 64 6.30 7.56 -8.85
CA GLY A 64 7.34 8.56 -9.02
C GLY A 64 8.02 8.46 -10.38
N MET A 65 9.24 8.97 -10.45
CA MET A 65 10.06 8.88 -11.66
C MET A 65 10.63 7.47 -11.82
N LYS A 66 10.69 6.98 -13.07
CA LYS A 66 11.22 5.65 -13.38
C LYS A 66 10.55 4.54 -12.55
N ASN A 67 11.32 3.81 -11.77
CA ASN A 67 10.85 2.72 -10.92
C ASN A 67 10.58 3.14 -9.46
N ASN A 68 10.67 4.44 -9.17
CA ASN A 68 10.38 4.97 -7.84
C ASN A 68 8.86 4.95 -7.57
N ARG A 69 8.52 4.63 -6.34
CA ARG A 69 7.15 4.69 -5.81
C ARG A 69 7.19 5.35 -4.44
N VAL A 70 6.12 6.05 -4.11
CA VAL A 70 5.96 6.68 -2.79
C VAL A 70 4.75 6.06 -2.12
N LEU A 71 4.97 5.50 -0.95
CA LEU A 71 3.91 5.04 -0.06
C LEU A 71 3.62 6.15 0.93
N SER A 72 2.42 6.72 0.87
CA SER A 72 1.98 7.75 1.79
C SER A 72 1.05 7.17 2.83
N ARG A 73 1.38 7.32 4.10
CA ARG A 73 0.50 6.96 5.21
C ARG A 73 -0.50 8.08 5.41
N ILE A 74 -1.74 7.85 4.96
CA ILE A 74 -2.82 8.85 4.98
C ILE A 74 -3.55 8.83 6.32
N LYS A 75 -3.84 7.65 6.83
CA LYS A 75 -4.57 7.44 8.07
C LYS A 75 -3.90 6.38 8.91
N SER A 76 -3.71 6.67 10.18
CA SER A 76 -3.16 5.74 11.16
C SER A 76 -3.68 6.09 12.55
N PRO A 77 -3.92 5.09 13.42
CA PRO A 77 -4.39 5.36 14.79
C PRO A 77 -3.37 6.07 15.68
N ARG A 78 -2.08 5.89 15.43
CA ARG A 78 -1.02 6.35 16.33
C ARG A 78 0.04 7.20 15.68
N GLU A 79 0.41 6.87 14.45
CA GLU A 79 1.52 7.53 13.78
C GLU A 79 1.02 8.72 12.94
N ALA A 80 1.85 9.73 12.84
CA ALA A 80 1.59 10.87 11.97
C ALA A 80 1.64 10.46 10.50
N GLN A 81 1.09 11.30 9.64
CA GLN A 81 1.23 11.15 8.20
C GLN A 81 2.71 11.17 7.82
N GLY A 82 3.07 10.37 6.84
CA GLY A 82 4.44 10.28 6.38
C GLY A 82 4.53 9.61 5.02
N ASP A 83 5.61 9.91 4.31
CA ASP A 83 5.89 9.37 3.00
C ASP A 83 7.12 8.50 3.04
N PHE A 84 7.07 7.37 2.34
CA PHE A 84 8.15 6.39 2.29
C PHE A 84 8.43 6.05 0.83
N ALA A 85 9.66 6.26 0.39
CA ALA A 85 10.07 5.91 -0.96
C ALA A 85 10.48 4.44 -1.04
N PHE A 86 10.11 3.80 -2.13
CA PHE A 86 10.59 2.47 -2.47
C PHE A 86 10.71 2.32 -3.98
N PHE A 87 11.32 1.26 -4.44
CA PHE A 87 11.58 1.04 -5.85
C PHE A 87 11.06 -0.32 -6.28
N VAL A 88 10.49 -0.35 -7.48
CA VAL A 88 10.02 -1.59 -8.11
C VAL A 88 10.94 -1.91 -9.28
N ASN A 89 11.53 -3.09 -9.27
CA ASN A 89 12.44 -3.55 -10.31
C ASN A 89 12.13 -5.01 -10.68
N GLU A 90 12.90 -5.57 -11.59
CA GLU A 90 12.67 -6.95 -12.06
C GLU A 90 12.76 -8.00 -10.96
N GLU A 91 13.47 -7.72 -9.90
CA GLU A 91 13.61 -8.63 -8.75
C GLU A 91 12.54 -8.41 -7.68
N GLY A 92 11.71 -7.38 -7.81
CA GLY A 92 10.66 -7.05 -6.87
C GLY A 92 10.77 -5.65 -6.29
N VAL A 93 10.49 -5.51 -5.01
CA VAL A 93 10.51 -4.24 -4.29
C VAL A 93 11.82 -4.11 -3.52
N SER A 94 12.44 -2.93 -3.60
CA SER A 94 13.69 -2.66 -2.89
C SER A 94 13.73 -1.25 -2.33
N ASN A 95 14.66 -1.00 -1.42
CA ASN A 95 14.92 0.33 -0.86
C ASN A 95 15.90 1.15 -1.69
N THR A 96 16.49 0.57 -2.73
CA THR A 96 17.51 1.21 -3.56
C THR A 96 17.06 1.30 -5.01
N GLU A 97 17.41 2.40 -5.65
CA GLU A 97 17.03 2.67 -7.04
C GLU A 97 17.62 1.67 -8.03
N THR A 98 18.86 1.29 -7.80
CA THR A 98 19.55 0.33 -8.65
C THR A 98 19.69 -1.00 -7.93
N VAL A 99 19.01 -2.00 -8.45
CA VAL A 99 19.52 -3.36 -8.25
C VAL A 99 20.84 -3.43 -8.97
N LYS A 100 21.91 -3.60 -8.23
CA LYS A 100 23.18 -4.00 -8.85
C LYS A 100 22.86 -5.22 -9.67
N LYS A 101 22.86 -5.08 -11.00
CA LYS A 101 22.79 -6.24 -11.87
C LYS A 101 23.78 -7.23 -11.32
N LYS A 102 23.28 -8.35 -10.84
CA LYS A 102 24.13 -9.45 -10.41
C LYS A 102 24.95 -9.82 -11.64
N THR A 103 26.13 -9.26 -11.72
CA THR A 103 27.08 -9.69 -12.72
C THR A 103 27.34 -11.14 -12.43
N VAL A 104 26.98 -11.94 -13.38
CA VAL A 104 27.12 -13.36 -13.46
C VAL A 104 28.33 -13.88 -12.67
N GLY A 105 28.11 -14.31 -11.45
CA GLY A 105 29.12 -14.97 -10.64
C GLY A 105 28.43 -15.59 -9.44
N SER A 106 28.55 -16.88 -9.30
CA SER A 106 28.01 -17.63 -8.17
C SER A 106 28.43 -17.08 -6.82
N GLN A 107 29.53 -16.36 -6.76
CA GLN A 107 30.06 -15.74 -5.55
C GLN A 107 29.24 -14.54 -5.08
N VAL A 108 28.69 -13.77 -6.01
CA VAL A 108 27.85 -12.59 -5.68
C VAL A 108 26.53 -13.05 -5.10
N VAL A 109 25.95 -14.12 -5.64
CA VAL A 109 24.71 -14.70 -5.13
C VAL A 109 24.88 -15.23 -3.71
N LYS A 110 25.98 -15.89 -3.41
CA LYS A 110 26.28 -16.36 -2.05
C LYS A 110 26.45 -15.24 -1.05
N LYS A 111 27.07 -14.15 -1.47
CA LYS A 111 27.27 -12.99 -0.60
C LYS A 111 25.95 -12.31 -0.25
N ASP A 112 25.06 -12.19 -1.21
CA ASP A 112 23.74 -11.62 -0.97
C ASP A 112 22.90 -12.50 -0.04
N LEU A 113 22.97 -13.80 -0.17
CA LEU A 113 22.30 -14.75 0.72
C LEU A 113 22.84 -14.69 2.15
N LEU A 114 24.14 -14.51 2.32
CA LEU A 114 24.76 -14.37 3.63
C LEU A 114 24.40 -13.06 4.32
N LEU A 115 24.16 -11.99 3.57
CA LEU A 115 23.71 -10.71 4.11
C LEU A 115 22.24 -10.77 4.54
N ASP A 116 21.44 -11.57 3.87
CA ASP A 116 20.01 -11.74 4.19
C ASP A 116 19.81 -12.60 5.46
N ASP A 117 20.78 -13.42 5.83
CA ASP A 117 20.75 -14.28 7.02
C ASP A 117 21.14 -13.54 8.32
N GLU A 118 21.61 -12.33 8.22
CA GLU A 118 21.91 -11.47 9.36
C GLU A 118 20.72 -10.57 9.73
#